data_7bac8790a41fb7f5bcf1f0e3a0806915
#
_entry.id   7bac8790a41fb7f5bcf1f0e3a0806915
#
_cell.length_a   1.000
_cell.length_b   1.000
_cell.length_c   1.000
_cell.angle_alpha   90.00
_cell.angle_beta   90.00
_cell.angle_gamma   90.00
#
_symmetry.space_group_name_H-M   'P 1'
#
loop_
_entity.id
_entity.type
_entity.pdbx_description
1 polymer ?
#
loop_
_entity_poly.entity_id
_entity_poly.type
_entity_poly.pdbx_seq_one_letter_code
_entity_poly.pdbx_strand_id
1 'polypeptide(L)'
;LAANLAFGEQRRLELARAAISGAPLLLLDEPAAGMNSEEIDDLDQRIRKLRDQGKTILLIEHHMELVMGVCDRVVVLNFGRKIAEGKPAEVQQDGQVQAAYLGSDSDDAFMQAALQA
;
A
#
# COMPACT_ATOMS: atom_id res chain seq x y z
N LEU A 1 -19.01 -16.07 -13.44
CA LEU A 1 -17.65 -16.57 -13.26
C LEU A 1 -16.68 -15.44 -12.92
N ALA A 2 -15.66 -15.73 -12.13
CA ALA A 2 -14.67 -14.74 -11.71
C ALA A 2 -14.00 -14.01 -12.90
N ALA A 3 -13.84 -14.68 -14.03
CA ALA A 3 -13.26 -14.10 -15.24
C ALA A 3 -14.09 -12.94 -15.84
N ASN A 4 -15.37 -12.83 -15.48
CA ASN A 4 -16.29 -11.80 -15.99
C ASN A 4 -16.47 -10.64 -15.01
N LEU A 5 -15.80 -10.65 -13.86
CA LEU A 5 -15.84 -9.57 -12.88
C LEU A 5 -15.01 -8.36 -13.35
N ALA A 6 -15.42 -7.17 -12.94
CA ALA A 6 -14.61 -5.99 -13.10
C ALA A 6 -13.28 -6.14 -12.34
N PHE A 7 -12.24 -5.43 -12.78
CA PHE A 7 -10.89 -5.57 -12.21
C PHE A 7 -10.86 -5.37 -10.68
N GLY A 8 -11.55 -4.35 -10.16
CA GLY A 8 -11.64 -4.11 -8.73
C GLY A 8 -12.33 -5.24 -7.96
N GLU A 9 -13.36 -5.85 -8.56
CA GLU A 9 -14.05 -7.00 -7.97
C GLU A 9 -13.17 -8.26 -7.97
N GLN A 10 -12.37 -8.46 -9.02
CA GLN A 10 -11.40 -9.54 -9.06
C GLN A 10 -10.35 -9.39 -7.96
N ARG A 11 -9.87 -8.19 -7.71
CA ARG A 11 -8.93 -7.90 -6.61
C ARG A 11 -9.54 -8.15 -5.24
N ARG A 12 -10.80 -7.77 -5.04
CA ARG A 12 -11.54 -8.08 -3.80
C ARG A 12 -11.66 -9.58 -3.58
N LEU A 13 -11.95 -10.32 -4.64
CA LEU A 13 -12.05 -11.79 -4.57
C LEU A 13 -10.71 -12.41 -4.20
N GLU A 14 -9.61 -11.97 -4.79
CA GLU A 14 -8.26 -12.44 -4.47
C GLU A 14 -7.92 -12.20 -2.99
N LEU A 15 -8.22 -11.01 -2.48
CA LEU A 15 -7.98 -10.65 -1.09
C LEU A 15 -8.83 -11.51 -0.14
N ALA A 16 -10.10 -11.73 -0.48
CA ALA A 16 -11.00 -12.60 0.30
C ALA A 16 -10.50 -14.04 0.33
N ARG A 17 -10.02 -14.57 -0.78
CA ARG A 17 -9.44 -15.92 -0.85
C ARG A 17 -8.20 -16.04 0.01
N ALA A 18 -7.32 -15.06 -0.02
CA ALA A 18 -6.14 -15.01 0.85
C ALA A 18 -6.53 -14.99 2.33
N ALA A 19 -7.55 -14.20 2.69
CA ALA A 19 -8.06 -14.14 4.06
C ALA A 19 -8.65 -15.46 4.55
N ILE A 20 -9.40 -16.16 3.69
CA ILE A 20 -10.04 -17.44 4.01
C ILE A 20 -9.04 -18.58 4.15
N SER A 21 -7.87 -18.48 3.49
CA SER A 21 -6.85 -19.52 3.53
C SER A 21 -6.36 -19.86 4.95
N GLY A 22 -6.58 -18.97 5.90
CA GLY A 22 -6.10 -19.14 7.28
C GLY A 22 -4.61 -18.92 7.46
N ALA A 23 -3.89 -18.54 6.41
CA ALA A 23 -2.46 -18.28 6.48
C ALA A 23 -2.17 -17.09 7.42
N PRO A 24 -1.17 -17.20 8.31
CA PRO A 24 -0.82 -16.11 9.21
C PRO A 24 -0.10 -14.96 8.51
N LEU A 25 0.53 -15.23 7.36
CA LEU A 25 1.24 -14.25 6.53
C LEU A 25 0.57 -14.14 5.17
N LEU A 26 0.21 -12.94 4.80
CA LEU A 26 -0.34 -12.62 3.48
C LEU A 26 0.65 -11.77 2.69
N LEU A 27 0.89 -12.14 1.44
CA LEU A 27 1.73 -11.39 0.50
C LEU A 27 0.83 -10.70 -0.52
N LEU A 28 0.85 -9.38 -0.53
CA LEU A 28 0.06 -8.55 -1.45
C LEU A 28 1.02 -7.76 -2.35
N ASP A 29 1.03 -8.13 -3.62
CA ASP A 29 1.89 -7.52 -4.63
C ASP A 29 1.09 -6.55 -5.49
N GLU A 30 1.32 -5.25 -5.30
CA GLU A 30 0.65 -4.15 -6.01
C GLU A 30 -0.88 -4.30 -6.06
N PRO A 31 -1.54 -4.51 -4.91
CA PRO A 31 -2.99 -4.74 -4.90
C PRO A 31 -3.80 -3.53 -5.36
N ALA A 32 -3.25 -2.33 -5.30
CA ALA A 32 -3.93 -1.08 -5.69
C ALA A 32 -3.80 -0.77 -7.19
N ALA A 33 -3.09 -1.59 -7.98
CA ALA A 33 -2.89 -1.34 -9.40
C ALA A 33 -4.23 -1.24 -10.15
N GLY A 34 -4.41 -0.16 -10.90
CA GLY A 34 -5.62 0.08 -11.70
C GLY A 34 -6.86 0.51 -10.91
N MET A 35 -6.74 0.75 -9.61
CA MET A 35 -7.85 1.21 -8.76
C MET A 35 -8.01 2.73 -8.79
N ASN A 36 -9.26 3.20 -8.68
CA ASN A 36 -9.57 4.60 -8.42
C ASN A 36 -9.47 4.90 -6.92
N SER A 37 -9.64 6.17 -6.54
CA SER A 37 -9.49 6.61 -5.14
C SER A 37 -10.46 5.90 -4.19
N GLU A 38 -11.70 5.70 -4.59
CA GLU A 38 -12.72 5.03 -3.78
C GLU A 38 -12.37 3.56 -3.56
N GLU A 39 -11.90 2.89 -4.60
CA GLU A 39 -11.46 1.49 -4.51
C GLU A 39 -10.22 1.35 -3.62
N ILE A 40 -9.30 2.32 -3.66
CA ILE A 40 -8.12 2.35 -2.79
C ILE A 40 -8.51 2.55 -1.33
N ASP A 41 -9.48 3.42 -1.05
CA ASP A 41 -10.00 3.60 0.31
C ASP A 41 -10.64 2.32 0.86
N ASP A 42 -11.39 1.62 0.03
CA ASP A 42 -11.96 0.32 0.38
C ASP A 42 -10.86 -0.73 0.65
N LEU A 43 -9.83 -0.77 -0.19
CA LEU A 43 -8.68 -1.65 0.00
C LEU A 43 -7.94 -1.35 1.31
N ASP A 44 -7.71 -0.07 1.62
CA ASP A 44 -7.10 0.39 2.87
C ASP A 44 -7.85 -0.20 4.07
N GLN A 45 -9.17 -0.04 4.11
CA GLN A 45 -10.01 -0.54 5.20
C GLN A 45 -9.93 -2.06 5.32
N ARG A 46 -9.91 -2.79 4.22
CA ARG A 46 -9.81 -4.25 4.21
C ARG A 46 -8.46 -4.73 4.72
N ILE A 47 -7.39 -4.08 4.33
CA ILE A 47 -6.04 -4.39 4.83
C ILE A 47 -5.95 -4.17 6.34
N ARG A 48 -6.46 -3.04 6.83
CA ARG A 48 -6.50 -2.74 8.27
C ARG A 48 -7.28 -3.80 9.03
N LYS A 49 -8.41 -4.21 8.51
CA LYS A 49 -9.26 -5.24 9.13
C LYS A 49 -8.53 -6.58 9.24
N LEU A 50 -7.82 -7.00 8.19
CA LEU A 50 -7.02 -8.22 8.21
C LEU A 50 -5.90 -8.14 9.24
N ARG A 51 -5.21 -7.01 9.32
CA ARG A 51 -4.19 -6.78 10.33
C ARG A 51 -4.76 -6.87 11.74
N ASP A 52 -5.91 -6.24 11.99
CA ASP A 52 -6.58 -6.25 13.30
C ASP A 52 -7.06 -7.64 13.69
N GLN A 53 -7.29 -8.53 12.74
CA GLN A 53 -7.58 -9.94 12.97
C GLN A 53 -6.35 -10.79 13.27
N GLY A 54 -5.17 -10.19 13.37
CA GLY A 54 -3.92 -10.86 13.71
C GLY A 54 -3.10 -11.35 12.52
N LYS A 55 -3.46 -10.98 11.30
CA LYS A 55 -2.68 -11.31 10.10
C LYS A 55 -1.44 -10.43 10.02
N THR A 56 -0.32 -11.02 9.60
CA THR A 56 0.87 -10.30 9.19
C THR A 56 0.81 -10.11 7.68
N ILE A 57 1.02 -8.89 7.21
CA ILE A 57 0.88 -8.55 5.80
C ILE A 57 2.19 -7.95 5.29
N LEU A 58 2.74 -8.55 4.23
CA LEU A 58 3.81 -7.96 3.46
C LEU A 58 3.19 -7.33 2.20
N LEU A 59 3.21 -6.01 2.14
CA LEU A 59 2.63 -5.22 1.07
C LEU A 59 3.73 -4.67 0.18
N ILE A 60 3.69 -4.98 -1.10
CA ILE A 60 4.54 -4.36 -2.12
C ILE A 60 3.68 -3.36 -2.88
N GLU A 61 4.03 -2.08 -2.80
CA GLU A 61 3.21 -1.03 -3.38
C GLU A 61 4.05 0.21 -3.69
N HIS A 62 3.61 0.99 -4.65
CA HIS A 62 4.17 2.30 -4.96
C HIS A 62 3.15 3.44 -4.73
N HIS A 63 1.93 3.13 -4.35
CA HIS A 63 0.90 4.09 -3.99
C HIS A 63 1.17 4.59 -2.56
N MET A 64 1.81 5.75 -2.46
CA MET A 64 2.36 6.24 -1.18
C MET A 64 1.28 6.49 -0.12
N GLU A 65 0.13 7.02 -0.51
CA GLU A 65 -0.97 7.28 0.42
C GLU A 65 -1.44 6.00 1.10
N LEU A 66 -1.61 4.93 0.34
CA LEU A 66 -1.98 3.62 0.88
C LEU A 66 -0.90 3.09 1.83
N VAL A 67 0.36 3.11 1.39
CA VAL A 67 1.49 2.61 2.19
C VAL A 67 1.60 3.37 3.52
N MET A 68 1.56 4.69 3.47
CA MET A 68 1.66 5.53 4.67
C MET A 68 0.46 5.36 5.60
N GLY A 69 -0.71 5.02 5.04
CA GLY A 69 -1.93 4.82 5.82
C GLY A 69 -2.02 3.49 6.55
N VAL A 70 -1.52 2.40 5.96
CA VAL A 70 -1.76 1.05 6.50
C VAL A 70 -0.54 0.38 7.09
N CYS A 71 0.68 0.77 6.70
CA CYS A 71 1.88 0.07 7.12
C CYS A 71 2.34 0.51 8.51
N ASP A 72 2.79 -0.47 9.31
CA ASP A 72 3.44 -0.21 10.59
C ASP A 72 4.93 0.08 10.40
N ARG A 73 5.52 -0.52 9.37
CA ARG A 73 6.93 -0.37 9.00
C ARG A 73 7.07 -0.38 7.49
N VAL A 74 7.94 0.47 6.98
CA VAL A 74 8.18 0.62 5.54
C VAL A 74 9.67 0.40 5.25
N VAL A 75 9.93 -0.38 4.22
CA VAL A 75 11.25 -0.53 3.61
C VAL A 75 11.17 0.04 2.20
N VAL A 76 12.04 0.98 1.87
CA VAL A 76 12.05 1.62 0.56
C VAL A 76 13.20 1.10 -0.28
N LEU A 77 12.86 0.63 -1.49
CA LEU A 77 13.81 0.18 -2.47
C LEU A 77 13.88 1.17 -3.64
N ASN A 78 15.09 1.41 -4.12
CA ASN A 78 15.33 2.19 -5.32
C ASN A 78 16.42 1.49 -6.14
N PHE A 79 16.11 1.10 -7.37
CA PHE A 79 16.99 0.32 -8.24
C PHE A 79 17.58 -0.91 -7.53
N GLY A 80 16.74 -1.65 -6.81
CA GLY A 80 17.13 -2.88 -6.12
C GLY A 80 17.93 -2.67 -4.84
N ARG A 81 18.11 -1.44 -4.38
CA ARG A 81 18.84 -1.11 -3.14
C ARG A 81 17.89 -0.55 -2.09
N LYS A 82 18.08 -0.98 -0.85
CA LYS A 82 17.38 -0.37 0.29
C LYS A 82 17.95 1.02 0.55
N ILE A 83 17.11 2.04 0.47
CA ILE A 83 17.49 3.43 0.70
C ILE A 83 16.94 3.99 2.02
N ALA A 84 15.89 3.39 2.56
CA ALA A 84 15.33 3.79 3.85
C ALA A 84 14.54 2.65 4.47
N GLU A 85 14.39 2.70 5.80
CA GLU A 85 13.59 1.76 6.58
C GLU A 85 13.16 2.43 7.88
N GLY A 86 11.91 2.25 8.26
CA GLY A 86 11.38 2.79 9.51
C GLY A 86 9.87 2.91 9.52
N LYS A 87 9.35 3.68 10.47
CA LYS A 87 7.94 4.01 10.51
C LYS A 87 7.57 4.89 9.31
N PRO A 88 6.29 4.85 8.85
CA PRO A 88 5.86 5.67 7.72
C PRO A 88 6.27 7.14 7.82
N ALA A 89 6.07 7.78 8.97
CA ALA A 89 6.42 9.18 9.16
C ALA A 89 7.93 9.46 9.04
N GLU A 90 8.77 8.54 9.49
CA GLU A 90 10.23 8.65 9.38
C GLU A 90 10.69 8.52 7.93
N VAL A 91 10.15 7.54 7.23
CA VAL A 91 10.46 7.26 5.83
C VAL A 91 10.02 8.41 4.93
N GLN A 92 8.86 8.99 5.20
CA GLN A 92 8.31 10.11 4.46
C GLN A 92 9.22 11.35 4.49
N GLN A 93 9.95 11.54 5.57
CA GLN A 93 10.85 12.68 5.77
C GLN A 93 12.27 12.42 5.25
N ASP A 94 12.56 11.20 4.83
CA ASP A 94 13.89 10.85 4.31
C ASP A 94 14.13 11.52 2.95
N GLY A 95 15.26 12.22 2.82
CA GLY A 95 15.61 12.97 1.61
C GLY A 95 15.79 12.10 0.36
N GLN A 96 16.29 10.88 0.51
CA GLN A 96 16.45 9.96 -0.62
C GLN A 96 15.09 9.42 -1.09
N VAL A 97 14.17 9.19 -0.18
CA VAL A 97 12.81 8.76 -0.49
C VAL A 97 12.06 9.88 -1.22
N GLN A 98 12.17 11.10 -0.74
CA GLN A 98 11.55 12.27 -1.38
C GLN A 98 12.07 12.45 -2.81
N ALA A 99 13.38 12.33 -3.01
CA ALA A 99 13.99 12.45 -4.33
C ALA A 99 13.57 11.32 -5.29
N ALA A 100 13.41 10.10 -4.79
CA ALA A 100 13.10 8.93 -5.61
C ALA A 100 11.61 8.79 -5.94
N TYR A 101 10.72 9.15 -5.02
CA TYR A 101 9.29 8.85 -5.12
C TYR A 101 8.37 10.06 -5.03
N LEU A 102 8.81 11.16 -4.46
CA LEU A 102 7.99 12.35 -4.21
C LEU A 102 8.38 13.55 -5.09
N GLY A 103 9.23 13.32 -6.09
CA GLY A 103 9.71 14.36 -7.01
C GLY A 103 8.96 14.43 -8.34
N SER A 104 7.85 13.68 -8.53
CA SER A 104 7.06 13.73 -9.76
C SER A 104 5.74 14.49 -9.55
N ASP A 105 5.23 15.08 -10.61
CA ASP A 105 4.04 15.96 -10.59
C ASP A 105 2.79 15.32 -9.98
N SER A 106 2.72 13.99 -9.92
CA SER A 106 1.61 13.26 -9.30
C SER A 106 1.65 13.28 -7.77
N ASP A 107 2.78 13.65 -7.19
CA ASP A 107 3.01 13.57 -5.75
C ASP A 107 2.91 14.92 -5.03
N ASP A 108 2.71 16.02 -5.76
CA ASP A 108 2.56 17.36 -5.18
C ASP A 108 1.39 17.42 -4.20
N ALA A 109 0.27 16.75 -4.53
CA ALA A 109 -0.89 16.69 -3.66
C ALA A 109 -0.58 15.92 -2.36
N PHE A 110 0.21 14.84 -2.44
CA PHE A 110 0.65 14.07 -1.29
C PHE A 110 1.61 14.87 -0.41
N MET A 111 2.56 15.56 -1.03
CA MET A 111 3.50 16.45 -0.34
C MET A 111 2.77 17.56 0.41
N GLN A 112 1.78 18.18 -0.21
CA GLN A 112 0.97 19.21 0.44
C GLN A 112 0.16 18.66 1.61
N ALA A 113 -0.43 17.48 1.47
CA ALA A 113 -1.17 16.84 2.55
C ALA A 113 -0.25 16.49 3.74
N ALA A 114 0.96 16.02 3.46
CA ALA A 114 1.96 15.70 4.47
C ALA A 114 2.46 16.95 5.22
N LEU A 115 2.59 18.08 4.54
CA LEU A 115 2.99 19.35 5.16
C LEU A 115 1.90 19.99 6.01
N GLN A 116 0.64 19.61 5.80
CA GLN A 116 -0.51 20.11 6.57
C GLN A 116 -0.85 19.21 7.77
N ALA A 117 -0.26 18.04 7.84
CA ALA A 117 -0.42 17.15 8.99
C ALA A 117 0.63 17.47 10.06
#